data_83e7383c17fffb8418354e04c1bc3f7d
#
_entry.id   83e7383c17fffb8418354e04c1bc3f7d
#
_cell.length_a   1.000
_cell.length_b   1.000
_cell.length_c   1.000
_cell.angle_alpha   90.00
_cell.angle_beta   90.00
_cell.angle_gamma   90.00
#
_symmetry.space_group_name_H-M   'P 1'
#
loop_
_entity.id
_entity.type
_entity.pdbx_description
1 polymer ?
#
loop_
_entity_poly.entity_id
_entity_poly.type
_entity_poly.pdbx_seq_one_letter_code
_entity_poly.pdbx_strand_id
1 'polypeptide(L)'
;TTAARGGDAMELTRRDSSTMPLSNSCVRMVEQVSSVHDVGLLLQRMDIATCAAAERHTKVNCVTVAMGDVVVEHSPRVGELLTLTAEPVLVGRTSIDVSVRVSAEKGQVRRHVCDAAFTYVTTRGPDGEKRFCPPLEDDDASERTRWARATAKRRRALLKLAAPPPTPSNETFTFETIEVVLPKHQNHMGHTFGGVVMSWMHKAARTCCARHCGCAVDAVRTQGVDGVSFNTGSNVSD
;
A
#
# COMPACT_ATOMS: atom_id res chain seq x y z
N THR A 1 -48.86 -12.43 2.59
CA THR A 1 -48.70 -12.13 1.15
C THR A 1 -47.96 -10.84 0.97
N THR A 2 -46.82 -10.87 0.55
CA THR A 2 -46.11 -10.13 -0.50
C THR A 2 -44.62 -10.06 -0.16
N ALA A 3 -43.85 -10.86 -0.88
CA ALA A 3 -42.40 -10.88 -0.85
C ALA A 3 -41.84 -9.54 -1.38
N ALA A 4 -40.99 -8.89 -0.59
CA ALA A 4 -40.11 -7.85 -1.09
C ALA A 4 -38.88 -8.51 -1.71
N ARG A 5 -38.73 -8.31 -2.98
CA ARG A 5 -37.70 -8.86 -3.87
C ARG A 5 -36.34 -8.32 -3.53
N GLY A 6 -35.36 -9.23 -3.41
CA GLY A 6 -33.97 -8.92 -3.52
C GLY A 6 -33.65 -8.44 -4.94
N GLY A 7 -33.15 -7.28 -5.05
CA GLY A 7 -32.73 -6.71 -6.31
C GLY A 7 -31.71 -5.62 -6.06
N ASP A 8 -30.45 -5.97 -5.75
CA ASP A 8 -29.32 -5.04 -5.87
C ASP A 8 -27.94 -5.74 -5.91
N ALA A 9 -27.88 -7.07 -5.97
CA ALA A 9 -26.61 -7.80 -5.97
C ALA A 9 -26.12 -8.24 -7.38
N MET A 10 -26.79 -7.87 -8.45
CA MET A 10 -26.58 -8.52 -9.75
C MET A 10 -25.88 -7.69 -10.83
N GLU A 11 -25.37 -6.49 -10.51
CA GLU A 11 -24.92 -5.57 -11.56
C GLU A 11 -23.41 -5.30 -11.63
N LEU A 12 -22.58 -5.81 -10.70
CA LEU A 12 -21.13 -5.58 -10.70
C LEU A 12 -20.28 -6.60 -11.47
N THR A 13 -20.91 -7.54 -12.18
CA THR A 13 -20.19 -8.54 -12.99
C THR A 13 -19.83 -8.04 -14.40
N ARG A 14 -20.49 -6.99 -14.87
CA ARG A 14 -20.13 -6.30 -16.12
C ARG A 14 -19.28 -5.08 -15.75
N ARG A 15 -18.30 -4.77 -16.57
CA ARG A 15 -17.55 -3.51 -16.50
C ARG A 15 -18.58 -2.39 -16.59
N ASP A 16 -18.92 -1.79 -15.46
CA ASP A 16 -19.71 -0.59 -15.43
C ASP A 16 -18.91 0.45 -16.23
N SER A 17 -19.49 0.94 -17.34
CA SER A 17 -18.87 1.93 -18.19
C SER A 17 -18.89 3.33 -17.57
N SER A 18 -19.50 3.48 -16.38
CA SER A 18 -19.47 4.74 -15.64
C SER A 18 -18.04 5.01 -15.18
N THR A 19 -17.49 6.15 -15.58
CA THR A 19 -16.21 6.65 -15.08
C THR A 19 -16.38 7.16 -13.66
N MET A 20 -15.34 7.02 -12.83
CA MET A 20 -15.34 7.50 -11.45
C MET A 20 -14.46 8.74 -11.35
N PRO A 21 -15.01 9.90 -10.93
CA PRO A 21 -14.23 11.11 -10.69
C PRO A 21 -13.09 10.87 -9.69
N LEU A 22 -11.91 11.40 -10.00
CA LEU A 22 -10.73 11.26 -9.14
C LEU A 22 -11.00 11.82 -7.73
N SER A 23 -11.67 12.97 -7.64
CA SER A 23 -12.04 13.63 -6.36
C SER A 23 -12.84 12.71 -5.43
N ASN A 24 -13.68 11.84 -5.98
CA ASN A 24 -14.49 10.90 -5.22
C ASN A 24 -13.69 9.72 -4.66
N SER A 25 -12.50 9.48 -5.19
CA SER A 25 -11.64 8.35 -4.83
C SER A 25 -10.44 8.75 -3.96
N CYS A 26 -10.15 10.06 -3.85
CA CYS A 26 -9.05 10.55 -3.01
C CYS A 26 -9.33 10.33 -1.52
N VAL A 27 -8.31 9.90 -0.79
CA VAL A 27 -8.33 9.74 0.66
C VAL A 27 -7.25 10.63 1.28
N ARG A 28 -7.66 11.41 2.28
CA ARG A 28 -6.73 12.16 3.13
C ARG A 28 -6.84 11.63 4.55
N MET A 29 -5.73 11.15 5.08
CA MET A 29 -5.60 10.70 6.46
C MET A 29 -4.67 11.64 7.20
N VAL A 30 -5.03 12.02 8.42
CA VAL A 30 -4.21 12.89 9.29
C VAL A 30 -4.12 12.24 10.65
N GLU A 31 -2.90 12.11 11.17
CA GLU A 31 -2.66 11.59 12.50
C GLU A 31 -1.54 12.35 13.20
N GLN A 32 -1.59 12.41 14.54
CA GLN A 32 -0.49 12.98 15.32
C GLN A 32 0.56 11.90 15.57
N VAL A 33 1.82 12.25 15.33
CA VAL A 33 2.96 11.38 15.66
C VAL A 33 3.13 11.35 17.18
N SER A 34 2.65 10.29 17.82
CA SER A 34 2.67 10.11 19.28
C SER A 34 3.89 9.35 19.81
N SER A 35 4.58 8.62 18.94
CA SER A 35 5.78 7.85 19.24
C SER A 35 6.80 7.97 18.12
N VAL A 36 8.00 7.45 18.31
CA VAL A 36 8.99 7.41 17.21
C VAL A 36 8.43 6.60 16.05
N HIS A 37 8.12 7.29 14.95
CA HIS A 37 7.70 6.65 13.72
C HIS A 37 8.93 6.11 12.99
N ASP A 38 9.05 4.80 12.96
CA ASP A 38 9.99 4.16 12.05
C ASP A 38 9.35 4.02 10.65
N VAL A 39 10.19 3.74 9.66
CA VAL A 39 9.73 3.58 8.27
C VAL A 39 8.73 2.43 8.14
N GLY A 40 8.84 1.36 8.93
CA GLY A 40 7.90 0.24 8.92
C GLY A 40 6.48 0.66 9.29
N LEU A 41 6.32 1.50 10.33
CA LEU A 41 5.02 2.06 10.70
C LEU A 41 4.50 3.01 9.60
N LEU A 42 5.39 3.79 8.99
CA LEU A 42 5.03 4.66 7.87
C LEU A 42 4.50 3.85 6.68
N LEU A 43 5.17 2.74 6.31
CA LEU A 43 4.72 1.82 5.26
C LEU A 43 3.32 1.26 5.57
N GLN A 44 3.06 0.89 6.82
CA GLN A 44 1.75 0.42 7.23
C GLN A 44 0.67 1.50 7.08
N ARG A 45 0.96 2.74 7.46
CA ARG A 45 0.02 3.86 7.31
C ARG A 45 -0.25 4.20 5.86
N MET A 46 0.77 4.16 5.01
CA MET A 46 0.61 4.35 3.57
C MET A 46 -0.26 3.27 2.95
N ASP A 47 -0.07 2.00 3.30
CA ASP A 47 -0.89 0.90 2.80
C ASP A 47 -2.36 1.06 3.21
N ILE A 48 -2.65 1.47 4.45
CA ILE A 48 -4.02 1.76 4.91
C ILE A 48 -4.67 2.87 4.06
N ALA A 49 -3.97 3.99 3.87
CA ALA A 49 -4.51 5.13 3.14
C ALA A 49 -4.76 4.79 1.65
N THR A 50 -3.84 4.06 1.04
CA THR A 50 -3.95 3.68 -0.38
C THR A 50 -4.95 2.56 -0.61
N CYS A 51 -5.08 1.60 0.31
CA CYS A 51 -6.14 0.59 0.29
C CYS A 51 -7.53 1.25 0.36
N ALA A 52 -7.71 2.17 1.29
CA ALA A 52 -8.97 2.91 1.40
C ALA A 52 -9.31 3.69 0.12
N ALA A 53 -8.33 4.29 -0.56
CA ALA A 53 -8.54 4.97 -1.83
C ALA A 53 -8.88 3.98 -2.97
N ALA A 54 -8.21 2.81 -3.00
CA ALA A 54 -8.50 1.76 -3.97
C ALA A 54 -9.93 1.23 -3.82
N GLU A 55 -10.35 0.90 -2.61
CA GLU A 55 -11.70 0.38 -2.34
C GLU A 55 -12.78 1.44 -2.50
N ARG A 56 -12.47 2.69 -2.17
CA ARG A 56 -13.37 3.82 -2.42
C ARG A 56 -13.62 4.02 -3.92
N HIS A 57 -12.60 3.78 -4.75
CA HIS A 57 -12.72 3.83 -6.21
C HIS A 57 -13.47 2.62 -6.77
N THR A 58 -13.03 1.42 -6.40
CA THR A 58 -13.53 0.17 -7.00
C THR A 58 -14.87 -0.28 -6.44
N LYS A 59 -15.27 0.22 -5.25
CA LYS A 59 -16.46 -0.21 -4.49
C LYS A 59 -16.45 -1.70 -4.11
N VAL A 60 -15.27 -2.32 -4.17
CA VAL A 60 -15.06 -3.72 -3.78
C VAL A 60 -13.76 -3.86 -3.01
N ASN A 61 -13.65 -4.95 -2.26
CA ASN A 61 -12.46 -5.24 -1.48
C ASN A 61 -11.23 -5.45 -2.39
N CYS A 62 -10.11 -4.91 -1.95
CA CYS A 62 -8.85 -4.97 -2.65
C CYS A 62 -7.75 -5.57 -1.78
N VAL A 63 -6.79 -6.24 -2.40
CA VAL A 63 -5.58 -6.73 -1.74
C VAL A 63 -4.34 -6.09 -2.34
N THR A 64 -3.38 -5.78 -1.47
CA THR A 64 -2.08 -5.23 -1.86
C THR A 64 -1.27 -6.31 -2.56
N VAL A 65 -0.80 -6.02 -3.76
CA VAL A 65 0.08 -6.94 -4.51
C VAL A 65 1.49 -6.40 -4.69
N ALA A 66 1.68 -5.10 -4.62
CA ALA A 66 3.01 -4.51 -4.70
C ALA A 66 3.03 -3.08 -4.16
N MET A 67 4.21 -2.67 -3.71
CA MET A 67 4.60 -1.30 -3.46
C MET A 67 5.79 -0.95 -4.36
N GLY A 68 5.83 0.26 -4.90
CA GLY A 68 7.00 0.79 -5.62
C GLY A 68 8.09 1.27 -4.66
N ASP A 69 9.16 1.82 -5.25
CA ASP A 69 10.26 2.38 -4.49
C ASP A 69 9.81 3.57 -3.64
N VAL A 70 10.37 3.67 -2.45
CA VAL A 70 10.12 4.74 -1.49
C VAL A 70 11.46 5.30 -1.02
N VAL A 71 11.64 6.61 -1.16
CA VAL A 71 12.77 7.34 -0.57
C VAL A 71 12.22 8.21 0.55
N VAL A 72 12.73 8.03 1.76
CA VAL A 72 12.32 8.81 2.94
C VAL A 72 13.26 9.98 3.11
N GLU A 73 12.81 11.17 2.72
CA GLU A 73 13.62 12.39 2.81
C GLU A 73 13.76 12.87 4.26
N HIS A 74 12.65 12.78 5.00
CA HIS A 74 12.60 13.22 6.40
C HIS A 74 11.79 12.22 7.24
N SER A 75 12.35 11.75 8.34
CA SER A 75 11.58 10.97 9.32
C SER A 75 10.61 11.86 10.10
N PRO A 76 9.35 11.46 10.26
CA PRO A 76 8.40 12.18 11.13
C PRO A 76 8.88 12.22 12.57
N ARG A 77 8.63 13.32 13.26
CA ARG A 77 9.03 13.54 14.66
C ARG A 77 7.81 13.55 15.58
N VAL A 78 8.00 13.13 16.81
CA VAL A 78 6.95 13.20 17.85
C VAL A 78 6.38 14.60 17.97
N GLY A 79 5.07 14.71 17.99
CA GLY A 79 4.32 15.96 18.07
C GLY A 79 4.06 16.64 16.74
N GLU A 80 4.54 16.08 15.61
CA GLU A 80 4.14 16.53 14.26
C GLU A 80 2.81 15.93 13.86
N LEU A 81 2.08 16.62 12.98
CA LEU A 81 0.91 16.10 12.28
C LEU A 81 1.37 15.46 10.97
N LEU A 82 1.14 14.17 10.83
CA LEU A 82 1.40 13.43 9.60
C LEU A 82 0.14 13.47 8.72
N THR A 83 0.29 13.95 7.50
CA THR A 83 -0.78 13.95 6.50
C THR A 83 -0.40 13.02 5.36
N LEU A 84 -1.26 12.04 5.09
CA LEU A 84 -1.18 11.12 3.96
C LEU A 84 -2.31 11.47 2.99
N THR A 85 -1.96 11.73 1.72
CA THR A 85 -2.93 11.96 0.65
C THR A 85 -2.76 10.89 -0.38
N ALA A 86 -3.77 10.02 -0.53
CA ALA A 86 -3.78 8.89 -1.45
C ALA A 86 -4.77 9.14 -2.59
N GLU A 87 -4.34 8.87 -3.82
CA GLU A 87 -5.15 9.07 -5.02
C GLU A 87 -4.90 7.97 -6.06
N PRO A 88 -5.94 7.41 -6.69
CA PRO A 88 -5.80 6.51 -7.83
C PRO A 88 -5.09 7.21 -8.99
N VAL A 89 -4.15 6.49 -9.65
CA VAL A 89 -3.37 7.08 -10.75
C VAL A 89 -3.42 6.24 -12.03
N LEU A 90 -3.67 4.94 -11.90
CA LEU A 90 -3.80 4.07 -13.05
C LEU A 90 -4.77 2.93 -12.72
N VAL A 91 -5.78 2.74 -13.56
CA VAL A 91 -6.78 1.68 -13.40
C VAL A 91 -6.66 0.69 -14.53
N GLY A 92 -6.51 -0.58 -14.17
CA GLY A 92 -6.58 -1.72 -15.10
C GLY A 92 -7.94 -2.40 -15.03
N ARG A 93 -8.04 -3.60 -15.59
CA ARG A 93 -9.31 -4.35 -15.58
C ARG A 93 -9.73 -4.80 -14.18
N THR A 94 -8.78 -5.35 -13.41
CA THR A 94 -8.99 -5.86 -12.04
C THR A 94 -7.92 -5.34 -11.08
N SER A 95 -7.16 -4.33 -11.47
CA SER A 95 -6.06 -3.77 -10.69
C SER A 95 -6.09 -2.26 -10.72
N ILE A 96 -5.65 -1.65 -9.65
CA ILE A 96 -5.57 -0.21 -9.48
C ILE A 96 -4.24 0.16 -8.84
N ASP A 97 -3.58 1.18 -9.39
CA ASP A 97 -2.42 1.79 -8.77
C ASP A 97 -2.84 3.09 -8.08
N VAL A 98 -2.43 3.22 -6.85
CA VAL A 98 -2.72 4.38 -6.00
C VAL A 98 -1.40 5.00 -5.58
N SER A 99 -1.24 6.31 -5.82
CA SER A 99 -0.11 7.07 -5.26
C SER A 99 -0.48 7.61 -3.88
N VAL A 100 0.53 7.75 -3.02
CA VAL A 100 0.38 8.42 -1.73
C VAL A 100 1.52 9.39 -1.52
N ARG A 101 1.18 10.60 -1.11
CA ARG A 101 2.10 11.62 -0.64
C ARG A 101 2.00 11.76 0.86
N VAL A 102 3.15 11.78 1.51
CA VAL A 102 3.26 11.96 2.96
C VAL A 102 3.96 13.26 3.28
N SER A 103 3.39 14.04 4.18
CA SER A 103 3.98 15.26 4.71
C SER A 103 3.84 15.31 6.23
N ALA A 104 4.81 15.89 6.90
CA ALA A 104 4.79 16.16 8.35
C ALA A 104 4.73 17.67 8.60
N GLU A 105 3.95 18.09 9.59
CA GLU A 105 3.70 19.48 9.90
C GLU A 105 3.80 19.75 11.40
N LYS A 106 4.44 20.86 11.77
CA LYS A 106 4.46 21.39 13.13
C LYS A 106 4.36 22.92 13.11
N GLY A 107 3.27 23.45 13.65
CA GLY A 107 2.95 24.87 13.53
C GLY A 107 2.75 25.27 12.07
N GLN A 108 3.51 26.23 11.57
CA GLN A 108 3.44 26.68 10.17
C GLN A 108 4.44 25.97 9.23
N VAL A 109 5.29 25.08 9.77
CA VAL A 109 6.32 24.40 8.98
C VAL A 109 5.79 23.05 8.51
N ARG A 110 5.64 22.90 7.21
CA ARG A 110 5.29 21.65 6.53
C ARG A 110 6.49 21.12 5.76
N ARG A 111 6.78 19.84 5.91
CA ARG A 111 7.88 19.14 5.24
C ARG A 111 7.36 17.94 4.47
N HIS A 112 7.92 17.72 3.30
CA HIS A 112 7.72 16.47 2.58
C HIS A 112 8.45 15.33 3.31
N VAL A 113 7.80 14.17 3.39
CA VAL A 113 8.35 12.96 4.01
C VAL A 113 8.76 11.97 2.93
N CYS A 114 7.81 11.55 2.10
CA CYS A 114 8.02 10.63 0.98
C CYS A 114 6.80 10.63 0.05
N ASP A 115 7.02 10.13 -1.16
CA ASP A 115 5.98 9.67 -2.06
C ASP A 115 6.13 8.15 -2.26
N ALA A 116 5.00 7.45 -2.43
CA ALA A 116 4.97 6.02 -2.75
C ALA A 116 3.83 5.71 -3.71
N ALA A 117 3.87 4.53 -4.32
CA ALA A 117 2.77 4.01 -5.11
C ALA A 117 2.54 2.54 -4.80
N PHE A 118 1.26 2.19 -4.62
CA PHE A 118 0.82 0.84 -4.31
C PHE A 118 -0.04 0.29 -5.43
N THR A 119 0.08 -1.00 -5.70
CA THR A 119 -0.78 -1.73 -6.63
C THR A 119 -1.70 -2.65 -5.86
N TYR A 120 -2.97 -2.55 -6.16
CA TYR A 120 -4.03 -3.40 -5.62
C TYR A 120 -4.69 -4.22 -6.72
N VAL A 121 -5.25 -5.36 -6.35
CA VAL A 121 -6.16 -6.13 -7.19
C VAL A 121 -7.49 -6.32 -6.45
N THR A 122 -8.58 -6.28 -7.22
CA THR A 122 -9.91 -6.58 -6.69
C THR A 122 -10.03 -8.05 -6.32
N THR A 123 -10.65 -8.34 -5.19
CA THR A 123 -10.99 -9.71 -4.81
C THR A 123 -12.16 -10.24 -5.60
N ARG A 124 -12.36 -11.57 -5.58
CA ARG A 124 -13.57 -12.17 -6.11
C ARG A 124 -14.74 -11.87 -5.19
N GLY A 125 -15.92 -11.75 -5.77
CA GLY A 125 -17.15 -11.63 -4.99
C GLY A 125 -17.51 -12.93 -4.27
N PRO A 126 -18.54 -12.91 -3.41
CA PRO A 126 -19.06 -14.12 -2.74
C PRO A 126 -19.55 -15.19 -3.73
N ASP A 127 -19.90 -14.78 -4.94
CA ASP A 127 -20.29 -15.62 -6.08
C ASP A 127 -19.09 -16.25 -6.83
N GLY A 128 -17.86 -15.98 -6.39
CA GLY A 128 -16.61 -16.43 -7.03
C GLY A 128 -16.24 -15.64 -8.29
N GLU A 129 -17.08 -14.69 -8.72
CA GLU A 129 -16.85 -13.91 -9.93
C GLU A 129 -15.80 -12.79 -9.74
N LYS A 130 -15.07 -12.50 -10.81
CA LYS A 130 -14.12 -11.38 -10.84
C LYS A 130 -14.85 -10.05 -10.79
N ARG A 131 -14.37 -9.16 -9.94
CA ARG A 131 -14.84 -7.77 -9.88
C ARG A 131 -13.92 -6.89 -10.72
N PHE A 132 -14.51 -6.00 -11.51
CA PHE A 132 -13.78 -5.11 -12.41
C PHE A 132 -13.70 -3.70 -11.80
N CYS A 133 -12.56 -3.04 -12.03
CA CYS A 133 -12.39 -1.65 -11.62
C CYS A 133 -13.13 -0.72 -12.60
N PRO A 134 -13.93 0.23 -12.11
CA PRO A 134 -14.46 1.31 -12.95
C PRO A 134 -13.30 2.11 -13.57
N PRO A 135 -13.41 2.61 -14.80
CA PRO A 135 -12.42 3.50 -15.38
C PRO A 135 -12.26 4.78 -14.55
N LEU A 136 -11.04 5.31 -14.48
CA LEU A 136 -10.80 6.62 -13.90
C LEU A 136 -11.22 7.70 -14.90
N GLU A 137 -12.01 8.68 -14.44
CA GLU A 137 -12.32 9.87 -15.24
C GLU A 137 -11.06 10.74 -15.37
N ASP A 138 -10.75 11.16 -16.58
CA ASP A 138 -9.47 11.82 -16.91
C ASP A 138 -9.59 13.36 -16.77
N ASP A 139 -10.18 13.81 -15.67
CA ASP A 139 -10.55 15.21 -15.46
C ASP A 139 -9.38 16.14 -15.15
N ASP A 140 -8.21 15.60 -14.79
CA ASP A 140 -7.06 16.46 -14.50
C ASP A 140 -5.73 15.73 -14.78
N ALA A 141 -5.20 15.94 -15.98
CA ALA A 141 -3.87 15.51 -16.36
C ALA A 141 -2.80 16.42 -15.74
N SER A 142 -2.81 16.64 -14.43
CA SER A 142 -1.72 17.32 -13.75
C SER A 142 -0.40 16.60 -14.07
N GLU A 143 0.70 17.34 -14.13
CA GLU A 143 2.03 16.77 -14.42
C GLU A 143 2.36 15.66 -13.41
N ARG A 144 1.94 15.82 -12.15
CA ARG A 144 2.07 14.83 -11.08
C ARG A 144 1.33 13.54 -11.39
N THR A 145 0.09 13.63 -11.84
CA THR A 145 -0.74 12.47 -12.20
C THR A 145 -0.15 11.75 -13.41
N ARG A 146 0.32 12.50 -14.43
CA ARG A 146 1.01 11.92 -15.60
C ARG A 146 2.28 11.17 -15.19
N TRP A 147 3.11 11.77 -14.32
CA TRP A 147 4.31 11.13 -13.80
C TRP A 147 3.99 9.87 -13.00
N ALA A 148 3.02 9.93 -12.09
CA ALA A 148 2.57 8.78 -11.30
C ALA A 148 2.06 7.64 -12.18
N ARG A 149 1.26 7.94 -13.21
CA ARG A 149 0.80 6.98 -14.21
C ARG A 149 1.95 6.33 -14.99
N ALA A 150 2.93 7.13 -15.41
CA ALA A 150 4.10 6.62 -16.12
C ALA A 150 4.93 5.68 -15.23
N THR A 151 5.14 6.05 -13.96
CA THR A 151 5.83 5.25 -12.95
C THR A 151 5.08 3.94 -12.69
N ALA A 152 3.76 3.99 -12.52
CA ALA A 152 2.93 2.80 -12.32
C ALA A 152 2.98 1.85 -13.53
N LYS A 153 2.94 2.37 -14.76
CA LYS A 153 3.10 1.56 -15.99
C LYS A 153 4.47 0.89 -16.04
N ARG A 154 5.54 1.64 -15.75
CA ARG A 154 6.90 1.11 -15.72
C ARG A 154 7.05 0.00 -14.69
N ARG A 155 6.53 0.19 -13.47
CA ARG A 155 6.55 -0.81 -12.40
C ARG A 155 5.80 -2.09 -12.81
N ARG A 156 4.59 -1.99 -13.37
CA ARG A 156 3.84 -3.14 -13.86
C ARG A 156 4.60 -3.93 -14.93
N ALA A 157 5.35 -3.25 -15.79
CA ALA A 157 6.21 -3.90 -16.78
C ALA A 157 7.37 -4.64 -16.09
N LEU A 158 8.02 -4.02 -15.10
CA LEU A 158 9.12 -4.63 -14.35
C LEU A 158 8.68 -5.84 -13.52
N LEU A 159 7.51 -5.77 -12.86
CA LEU A 159 6.95 -6.91 -12.10
C LEU A 159 6.69 -8.14 -12.96
N LYS A 160 6.37 -7.95 -14.25
CA LYS A 160 6.22 -9.07 -15.20
C LYS A 160 7.55 -9.70 -15.61
N LEU A 161 8.65 -8.98 -15.46
CA LEU A 161 10.00 -9.40 -15.82
C LEU A 161 10.84 -9.81 -14.61
N ALA A 162 10.31 -9.65 -13.39
CA ALA A 162 11.05 -9.92 -12.16
C ALA A 162 11.51 -11.39 -12.12
N ALA A 163 12.81 -11.57 -12.10
CA ALA A 163 13.44 -12.87 -11.80
C ALA A 163 13.19 -13.21 -10.32
N PRO A 164 13.18 -14.49 -9.95
CA PRO A 164 13.15 -14.88 -8.55
C PRO A 164 14.34 -14.25 -7.82
N PRO A 165 14.18 -13.93 -6.52
CA PRO A 165 15.27 -13.34 -5.73
C PRO A 165 16.51 -14.24 -5.79
N PRO A 166 17.71 -13.65 -5.81
CA PRO A 166 18.95 -14.42 -5.84
C PRO A 166 19.02 -15.34 -4.62
N THR A 167 19.46 -16.58 -4.83
CA THR A 167 19.73 -17.49 -3.73
C THR A 167 20.83 -16.91 -2.85
N PRO A 168 20.68 -16.84 -1.52
CA PRO A 168 21.72 -16.34 -0.63
C PRO A 168 23.03 -17.09 -0.85
N SER A 169 24.13 -16.37 -1.04
CA SER A 169 25.47 -16.97 -1.06
C SER A 169 25.95 -17.28 0.36
N ASN A 170 26.91 -18.17 0.53
CA ASN A 170 27.48 -18.50 1.84
C ASN A 170 28.16 -17.31 2.55
N GLU A 171 28.41 -16.21 1.82
CA GLU A 171 28.96 -14.96 2.36
C GLU A 171 27.88 -13.97 2.78
N THR A 172 26.59 -14.29 2.58
CA THR A 172 25.48 -13.39 2.89
C THR A 172 25.14 -13.51 4.37
N PHE A 173 25.20 -12.40 5.10
CA PHE A 173 24.70 -12.33 6.46
C PHE A 173 23.17 -12.46 6.47
N THR A 174 22.65 -13.50 7.10
CA THR A 174 21.21 -13.79 7.16
C THR A 174 20.66 -13.52 8.56
N PHE A 175 19.44 -13.04 8.61
CA PHE A 175 18.67 -12.86 9.84
C PHE A 175 17.24 -13.35 9.61
N GLU A 176 16.79 -14.25 10.47
CA GLU A 176 15.44 -14.80 10.46
C GLU A 176 14.67 -14.30 11.65
N THR A 177 13.39 -13.99 11.47
CA THR A 177 12.44 -13.66 12.52
C THR A 177 11.13 -14.38 12.26
N ILE A 178 10.45 -14.76 13.33
CA ILE A 178 9.13 -15.37 13.29
C ILE A 178 8.16 -14.40 13.96
N GLU A 179 7.09 -14.07 13.29
CA GLU A 179 6.03 -13.19 13.79
C GLU A 179 4.71 -13.97 13.83
N VAL A 180 4.00 -13.88 14.95
CA VAL A 180 2.69 -14.51 15.10
C VAL A 180 1.62 -13.59 14.52
N VAL A 181 0.83 -14.10 13.59
CA VAL A 181 -0.30 -13.37 13.02
C VAL A 181 -1.43 -13.31 14.03
N LEU A 182 -1.71 -12.13 14.56
CA LEU A 182 -2.78 -11.88 15.53
C LEU A 182 -4.01 -11.25 14.84
N PRO A 183 -5.20 -11.33 15.43
CA PRO A 183 -6.42 -10.71 14.86
C PRO A 183 -6.26 -9.22 14.54
N LYS A 184 -5.47 -8.46 15.32
CA LYS A 184 -5.16 -7.04 15.06
C LYS A 184 -4.34 -6.78 13.79
N HIS A 185 -3.75 -7.82 13.21
CA HIS A 185 -2.96 -7.74 11.98
C HIS A 185 -3.80 -7.99 10.73
N GLN A 186 -5.06 -8.36 10.91
CA GLN A 186 -5.98 -8.64 9.81
C GLN A 186 -6.56 -7.37 9.20
N ASN A 187 -6.79 -7.43 7.91
CA ASN A 187 -7.71 -6.53 7.23
C ASN A 187 -9.16 -7.01 7.45
N HIS A 188 -10.12 -6.24 6.96
CA HIS A 188 -11.56 -6.54 7.08
C HIS A 188 -12.01 -7.85 6.36
N MET A 189 -11.12 -8.47 5.57
CA MET A 189 -11.36 -9.76 4.91
C MET A 189 -10.72 -10.95 5.64
N GLY A 190 -10.11 -10.73 6.80
CA GLY A 190 -9.44 -11.79 7.56
C GLY A 190 -8.01 -12.13 7.11
N HIS A 191 -7.47 -11.45 6.09
CA HIS A 191 -6.09 -11.64 5.64
C HIS A 191 -5.14 -10.68 6.37
N THR A 192 -3.88 -11.06 6.49
CA THR A 192 -2.84 -10.16 7.03
C THR A 192 -2.72 -8.93 6.14
N PHE A 193 -2.73 -7.74 6.75
CA PHE A 193 -2.58 -6.49 6.03
C PHE A 193 -1.17 -6.37 5.44
N GLY A 194 -1.03 -5.97 4.17
CA GLY A 194 0.27 -5.85 3.50
C GLY A 194 1.23 -4.92 4.22
N GLY A 195 0.73 -3.81 4.74
CA GLY A 195 1.51 -2.85 5.54
C GLY A 195 2.08 -3.45 6.82
N VAL A 196 1.40 -4.41 7.45
CA VAL A 196 1.92 -5.13 8.62
C VAL A 196 3.13 -5.99 8.22
N VAL A 197 3.00 -6.74 7.13
CA VAL A 197 4.10 -7.57 6.61
C VAL A 197 5.31 -6.69 6.26
N MET A 198 5.09 -5.56 5.57
CA MET A 198 6.16 -4.60 5.26
C MET A 198 6.83 -4.05 6.52
N SER A 199 6.07 -3.79 7.58
CA SER A 199 6.62 -3.36 8.88
C SER A 199 7.52 -4.44 9.51
N TRP A 200 7.13 -5.70 9.43
CA TRP A 200 7.95 -6.82 9.89
C TRP A 200 9.24 -6.99 9.07
N MET A 201 9.12 -6.90 7.74
CA MET A 201 10.29 -6.94 6.84
C MET A 201 11.27 -5.81 7.17
N HIS A 202 10.78 -4.59 7.37
CA HIS A 202 11.59 -3.45 7.76
C HIS A 202 12.30 -3.67 9.11
N LYS A 203 11.59 -4.17 10.12
CA LYS A 203 12.16 -4.51 11.44
C LYS A 203 13.26 -5.56 11.31
N ALA A 204 13.02 -6.63 10.54
CA ALA A 204 14.02 -7.67 10.29
C ALA A 204 15.27 -7.10 9.60
N ALA A 205 15.10 -6.29 8.56
CA ALA A 205 16.18 -5.66 7.83
C ALA A 205 17.05 -4.75 8.72
N ARG A 206 16.42 -3.91 9.55
CA ARG A 206 17.14 -3.06 10.50
C ARG A 206 17.93 -3.89 11.52
N THR A 207 17.32 -4.95 12.05
CA THR A 207 17.98 -5.83 13.02
C THR A 207 19.16 -6.57 12.38
N CYS A 208 18.99 -7.05 11.15
CA CYS A 208 20.06 -7.66 10.37
C CYS A 208 21.24 -6.70 10.18
N CYS A 209 20.95 -5.49 9.74
CA CYS A 209 21.96 -4.45 9.53
C CYS A 209 22.68 -4.09 10.85
N ALA A 210 21.95 -3.88 11.94
CA ALA A 210 22.51 -3.56 13.24
C ALA A 210 23.48 -4.65 13.76
N ARG A 211 23.09 -5.93 13.58
CA ARG A 211 23.93 -7.07 13.94
C ARG A 211 25.20 -7.14 13.09
N HIS A 212 25.06 -6.95 11.79
CA HIS A 212 26.21 -6.94 10.87
C HIS A 212 27.21 -5.82 11.21
N CYS A 213 26.71 -4.62 11.50
CA CYS A 213 27.53 -3.45 11.83
C CYS A 213 28.00 -3.41 13.30
N GLY A 214 27.54 -4.31 14.14
CA GLY A 214 27.88 -4.29 15.59
C GLY A 214 27.34 -3.06 16.32
N CYS A 215 26.19 -2.49 15.89
CA CYS A 215 25.62 -1.28 16.47
C CYS A 215 24.21 -1.52 17.04
N ALA A 216 23.66 -0.55 17.77
CA ALA A 216 22.29 -0.61 18.23
C ALA A 216 21.30 -0.44 17.06
N VAL A 217 20.14 -1.09 17.12
CA VAL A 217 19.11 -1.02 16.06
C VAL A 217 18.65 0.43 15.84
N ASP A 218 18.61 1.25 16.89
CA ASP A 218 18.21 2.65 16.79
C ASP A 218 19.24 3.54 16.07
N ALA A 219 20.48 3.07 15.93
CA ALA A 219 21.51 3.75 15.14
C ALA A 219 21.34 3.51 13.63
N VAL A 220 20.56 2.48 13.23
CA VAL A 220 20.29 2.16 11.81
C VAL A 220 19.16 3.05 11.30
N ARG A 221 19.43 3.82 10.25
CA ARG A 221 18.43 4.64 9.56
C ARG A 221 18.14 4.07 8.19
N THR A 222 16.85 3.87 7.92
CA THR A 222 16.38 3.49 6.59
C THR A 222 16.18 4.74 5.74
N GLN A 223 16.89 4.81 4.62
CA GLN A 223 16.76 5.90 3.65
C GLN A 223 15.74 5.62 2.57
N GLY A 224 15.49 4.35 2.28
CA GLY A 224 14.52 3.95 1.27
C GLY A 224 14.23 2.47 1.30
N VAL A 225 13.25 2.07 0.50
CA VAL A 225 12.84 0.69 0.25
C VAL A 225 12.65 0.54 -1.25
N ASP A 226 13.38 -0.38 -1.86
CA ASP A 226 13.27 -0.69 -3.28
C ASP A 226 12.21 -1.77 -3.47
N GLY A 227 11.05 -1.40 -3.94
CA GLY A 227 9.93 -2.27 -4.35
C GLY A 227 9.61 -3.48 -3.46
N VAL A 228 8.36 -3.71 -3.20
CA VAL A 228 7.87 -4.92 -2.49
C VAL A 228 6.80 -5.58 -3.35
N SER A 229 6.84 -6.90 -3.46
CA SER A 229 5.79 -7.68 -4.13
C SER A 229 5.28 -8.80 -3.23
N PHE A 230 3.97 -9.04 -3.28
CA PHE A 230 3.30 -10.11 -2.54
C PHE A 230 2.80 -11.16 -3.52
N ASN A 231 3.28 -12.38 -3.40
CA ASN A 231 2.92 -13.49 -4.30
C ASN A 231 1.77 -14.34 -3.74
N THR A 232 1.66 -14.39 -2.41
CA THR A 232 0.61 -15.13 -1.69
C THR A 232 0.12 -14.33 -0.50
N GLY A 233 -1.14 -14.53 -0.09
CA GLY A 233 -1.68 -14.00 1.16
C GLY A 233 -1.38 -14.93 2.34
N SER A 234 -1.39 -14.39 3.56
CA SER A 234 -1.35 -15.17 4.81
C SER A 234 -2.61 -14.93 5.64
N ASN A 235 -3.03 -15.93 6.40
CA ASN A 235 -4.21 -15.89 7.28
C ASN A 235 -3.78 -16.00 8.75
N VAL A 236 -4.71 -15.72 9.68
CA VAL A 236 -4.44 -15.76 11.13
C VAL A 236 -4.07 -17.15 11.65
N SER A 237 -4.30 -18.20 10.90
CA SER A 237 -3.99 -19.59 11.30
C SER A 237 -2.78 -20.19 10.58
N ASP A 238 -2.08 -19.40 9.80
CA ASP A 238 -0.91 -19.85 9.04
C ASP A 238 0.40 -19.73 9.84
#